data_7f45b1f8a3dd81df6b7bf4decbe98c0b
#
_entry.id   7f45b1f8a3dd81df6b7bf4decbe98c0b
#
_cell.length_a   1.000
_cell.length_b   1.000
_cell.length_c   1.000
_cell.angle_alpha   90.00
_cell.angle_beta   90.00
_cell.angle_gamma   90.00
#
_symmetry.space_group_name_H-M   'P 1'
#
loop_
_entity.id
_entity.type
_entity.pdbx_description
1 polymer ?
#
loop_
_entity_poly.entity_id
_entity_poly.type
_entity_poly.pdbx_seq_one_letter_code
_entity_poly.pdbx_strand_id
1 'polypeptide(L)'
;MRRAIPLVLLCVFAFVPASAPAAAPVNAYLPWHQARLAADGALLPWYGTPRQNFGYDHVLRLGWRFLEHGVPIDRRAGVKVFLAYAVIDRRTRQGTYWQHNPASLYSSLVESLLPWYAYSGDRAAVRVVSEMLDYQLAHGTTPTTWAWPGVPFATSCGGARTYGRCLAGAPMSFYGGVEPDKVAALGLAYLRFYELTGRRRYLRAAIACASALARHVSHGDDRHTPWPFRVDSRTGRTIGGAMYGGIVVASLQLFDELVRLHVADTEAFTRARELAWRWLVREPLNPHSPAANRWSGYYEDVPYTPDDLNQAAPTLTAMYLLTREPRSRENVRLARRLLDWVRATFGRGPFHGAWAIDEQHVPGTAGCCSPAGLGSDTARWAAAEALLATTTGDRGAAQTAERSLSYATYFARSDGLVSCCGGPGFRHPYWFTDGYGDYLGPFNLAMAAMPQLAPRGEDHLLGSTSVVQQVSYMHAAVRYRTFARTAIETLRLSFVPSRVLVGGRPIARRRALSGEGYVVQGLGGGDVLLRVRHDRSRRVAIER
;
A
#
# COMPACT_ATOMS: atom_id res chain seq x y z
N MET A 1 -23.57 76.76 -36.66
CA MET A 1 -23.62 75.68 -35.68
C MET A 1 -23.39 74.35 -36.41
N ARG A 2 -22.14 73.87 -36.39
CA ARG A 2 -21.74 72.57 -37.00
C ARG A 2 -21.57 71.59 -35.84
N ARG A 3 -22.38 70.51 -35.85
CA ARG A 3 -22.29 69.40 -34.87
C ARG A 3 -21.17 68.46 -35.33
N ALA A 4 -20.15 68.25 -34.47
CA ALA A 4 -19.14 67.22 -34.67
C ALA A 4 -19.66 65.90 -34.11
N ILE A 5 -19.57 64.81 -34.90
CA ILE A 5 -19.89 63.43 -34.49
C ILE A 5 -18.56 62.80 -34.05
N PRO A 6 -18.47 62.22 -32.82
CA PRO A 6 -17.27 61.50 -32.43
C PRO A 6 -17.22 60.11 -33.05
N LEU A 7 -16.12 59.81 -33.76
CA LEU A 7 -15.79 58.48 -34.31
C LEU A 7 -15.30 57.61 -33.17
N VAL A 8 -16.12 56.60 -32.78
CA VAL A 8 -15.71 55.56 -31.80
C VAL A 8 -14.92 54.48 -32.55
N LEU A 9 -13.63 54.43 -32.27
CA LEU A 9 -12.73 53.38 -32.81
C LEU A 9 -12.94 52.11 -31.95
N LEU A 10 -13.60 51.10 -32.49
CA LEU A 10 -13.73 49.76 -31.87
C LEU A 10 -12.43 48.98 -32.14
N CYS A 11 -11.57 48.90 -31.10
CA CYS A 11 -10.44 47.95 -31.15
C CYS A 11 -10.95 46.54 -30.88
N VAL A 12 -11.05 45.70 -31.92
CA VAL A 12 -11.29 44.28 -31.80
C VAL A 12 -9.97 43.62 -31.42
N PHE A 13 -9.81 43.30 -30.14
CA PHE A 13 -8.74 42.43 -29.70
C PHE A 13 -9.08 40.99 -30.11
N ALA A 14 -8.39 40.48 -31.12
CA ALA A 14 -8.40 39.07 -31.46
C ALA A 14 -7.70 38.30 -30.32
N PHE A 15 -8.45 37.62 -29.47
CA PHE A 15 -7.92 36.62 -28.56
C PHE A 15 -7.35 35.45 -29.40
N VAL A 16 -6.06 35.40 -29.59
CA VAL A 16 -5.37 34.19 -30.03
C VAL A 16 -5.32 33.29 -28.79
N PRO A 17 -5.99 32.11 -28.78
CA PRO A 17 -5.84 31.18 -27.67
C PRO A 17 -4.36 30.77 -27.58
N ALA A 18 -3.72 31.05 -26.45
CA ALA A 18 -2.40 30.54 -26.17
C ALA A 18 -2.49 29.00 -26.27
N SER A 19 -1.80 28.42 -27.23
CA SER A 19 -1.67 26.97 -27.35
C SER A 19 -1.08 26.46 -26.03
N ALA A 20 -1.81 25.55 -25.35
CA ALA A 20 -1.27 24.89 -24.17
C ALA A 20 0.09 24.28 -24.55
N PRO A 21 1.12 24.42 -23.71
CA PRO A 21 2.42 23.81 -24.00
C PRO A 21 2.23 22.32 -24.23
N ALA A 22 2.77 21.83 -25.34
CA ALA A 22 2.72 20.41 -25.66
C ALA A 22 3.25 19.61 -24.48
N ALA A 23 2.46 18.67 -23.95
CA ALA A 23 2.89 17.82 -22.84
C ALA A 23 4.23 17.16 -23.22
N ALA A 24 5.21 17.23 -22.33
CA ALA A 24 6.49 16.61 -22.57
C ALA A 24 6.30 15.10 -22.85
N PRO A 25 7.09 14.50 -23.74
CA PRO A 25 6.94 13.09 -24.08
C PRO A 25 7.14 12.22 -22.85
N VAL A 26 6.36 11.16 -22.70
CA VAL A 26 6.35 10.28 -21.51
C VAL A 26 7.76 9.79 -21.10
N ASN A 27 8.64 9.58 -22.07
CA ASN A 27 10.05 9.19 -21.82
C ASN A 27 10.83 10.20 -20.99
N ALA A 28 10.41 11.46 -20.92
CA ALA A 28 11.05 12.46 -20.05
C ALA A 28 10.80 12.20 -18.57
N TYR A 29 9.76 11.42 -18.25
CA TYR A 29 9.35 11.12 -16.87
C TYR A 29 9.75 9.72 -16.41
N LEU A 30 10.09 8.81 -17.34
CA LEU A 30 10.44 7.43 -17.02
C LEU A 30 11.91 7.33 -16.56
N PRO A 31 12.20 6.77 -15.37
CA PRO A 31 13.57 6.82 -14.84
C PRO A 31 14.57 5.87 -15.52
N TRP A 32 14.15 4.67 -15.96
CA TRP A 32 15.08 3.62 -16.35
C TRP A 32 14.90 3.04 -17.76
N HIS A 33 13.69 3.00 -18.26
CA HIS A 33 13.35 2.29 -19.50
C HIS A 33 12.62 3.20 -20.46
N GLN A 34 12.79 2.97 -21.77
CA GLN A 34 12.02 3.63 -22.80
C GLN A 34 10.57 3.14 -22.79
N ALA A 35 9.62 4.05 -23.03
CA ALA A 35 8.20 3.70 -23.10
C ALA A 35 7.94 2.63 -24.16
N ARG A 36 7.18 1.61 -23.77
CA ARG A 36 6.64 0.60 -24.68
C ARG A 36 5.16 0.88 -24.86
N LEU A 37 4.74 0.98 -26.10
CA LEU A 37 3.35 1.30 -26.44
C LEU A 37 2.71 0.11 -27.17
N ALA A 38 1.43 -0.12 -26.87
CA ALA A 38 0.58 -1.00 -27.65
C ALA A 38 0.20 -0.35 -29.00
N ALA A 39 -0.42 -1.10 -29.90
CA ALA A 39 -0.85 -0.59 -31.21
C ALA A 39 -1.89 0.55 -31.09
N ASP A 40 -2.68 0.57 -30.04
CA ASP A 40 -3.65 1.63 -29.72
C ASP A 40 -3.02 2.84 -28.99
N GLY A 41 -1.68 2.84 -28.81
CA GLY A 41 -0.94 3.88 -28.11
C GLY A 41 -0.96 3.78 -26.58
N ALA A 42 -1.57 2.76 -25.99
CA ALA A 42 -1.59 2.56 -24.54
C ALA A 42 -0.20 2.16 -24.01
N LEU A 43 0.16 2.66 -22.81
CA LEU A 43 1.42 2.32 -22.18
C LEU A 43 1.40 0.86 -21.67
N LEU A 44 2.39 0.09 -22.09
CA LEU A 44 2.63 -1.29 -21.64
C LEU A 44 3.67 -1.32 -20.52
N PRO A 45 3.71 -2.38 -19.68
CA PRO A 45 4.82 -2.61 -18.76
C PRO A 45 6.16 -2.61 -19.50
N TRP A 46 7.23 -2.12 -18.87
CA TRP A 46 8.54 -2.06 -19.54
C TRP A 46 9.09 -3.43 -19.95
N TYR A 47 8.66 -4.49 -19.26
CA TYR A 47 9.08 -5.86 -19.52
C TYR A 47 7.90 -6.74 -19.96
N GLY A 48 8.22 -7.79 -20.73
CA GLY A 48 7.26 -8.78 -21.17
C GLY A 48 6.68 -8.50 -22.56
N THR A 49 5.82 -9.39 -22.99
CA THR A 49 5.05 -9.28 -24.23
C THR A 49 3.57 -9.19 -23.90
N PRO A 50 2.74 -8.52 -24.75
CA PRO A 50 1.30 -8.46 -24.53
C PRO A 50 0.61 -9.82 -24.43
N ARG A 51 1.22 -10.86 -25.01
CA ARG A 51 0.65 -12.21 -25.05
C ARG A 51 0.78 -12.97 -23.73
N GLN A 52 1.75 -12.64 -22.89
CA GLN A 52 2.14 -13.44 -21.71
C GLN A 52 1.83 -12.79 -20.38
N ASN A 53 1.66 -11.47 -20.32
CA ASN A 53 1.40 -10.71 -19.09
C ASN A 53 2.45 -10.87 -17.99
N PHE A 54 3.73 -10.99 -18.35
CA PHE A 54 4.80 -11.16 -17.36
C PHE A 54 5.30 -9.84 -16.74
N GLY A 55 4.83 -8.69 -17.20
CA GLY A 55 5.40 -7.41 -16.80
C GLY A 55 5.33 -7.14 -15.29
N TYR A 56 4.21 -7.41 -14.68
CA TYR A 56 4.00 -7.18 -13.23
C TYR A 56 4.68 -8.26 -12.39
N ASP A 57 4.57 -9.52 -12.79
CA ASP A 57 5.28 -10.64 -12.18
C ASP A 57 6.81 -10.42 -12.19
N HIS A 58 7.34 -9.95 -13.32
CA HIS A 58 8.78 -9.69 -13.45
C HIS A 58 9.26 -8.63 -12.45
N VAL A 59 8.53 -7.54 -12.30
CA VAL A 59 8.84 -6.48 -11.32
C VAL A 59 8.81 -7.03 -9.88
N LEU A 60 7.81 -7.84 -9.55
CA LEU A 60 7.72 -8.50 -8.25
C LEU A 60 8.92 -9.40 -7.97
N ARG A 61 9.27 -10.30 -8.91
CA ARG A 61 10.42 -11.21 -8.77
C ARG A 61 11.73 -10.45 -8.63
N LEU A 62 11.93 -9.40 -9.41
CA LEU A 62 13.12 -8.56 -9.33
C LEU A 62 13.22 -7.86 -7.97
N GLY A 63 12.14 -7.25 -7.49
CA GLY A 63 12.12 -6.52 -6.22
C GLY A 63 12.37 -7.43 -5.03
N TRP A 64 11.70 -8.58 -4.94
CA TRP A 64 11.92 -9.56 -3.86
C TRP A 64 13.33 -10.14 -3.90
N ARG A 65 13.83 -10.49 -5.10
CA ARG A 65 15.22 -10.94 -5.26
C ARG A 65 16.22 -9.88 -4.81
N PHE A 66 15.97 -8.61 -5.10
CA PHE A 66 16.85 -7.53 -4.64
C PHE A 66 16.79 -7.39 -3.11
N LEU A 67 15.60 -7.47 -2.49
CA LEU A 67 15.48 -7.47 -1.04
C LEU A 67 16.28 -8.61 -0.40
N GLU A 68 16.20 -9.79 -0.96
CA GLU A 68 16.89 -10.97 -0.42
C GLU A 68 18.41 -10.92 -0.59
N HIS A 69 18.89 -10.47 -1.75
CA HIS A 69 20.29 -10.59 -2.14
C HIS A 69 21.01 -9.26 -2.33
N GLY A 70 20.30 -8.20 -2.69
CA GLY A 70 20.84 -6.87 -2.99
C GLY A 70 20.97 -5.97 -1.77
N VAL A 71 19.98 -6.01 -0.86
CA VAL A 71 19.97 -5.17 0.35
C VAL A 71 21.08 -5.61 1.30
N PRO A 72 21.97 -4.69 1.75
CA PRO A 72 23.06 -5.02 2.65
C PRO A 72 22.59 -5.50 4.02
N ILE A 73 23.41 -6.36 4.63
CA ILE A 73 23.26 -6.74 6.05
C ILE A 73 24.07 -5.77 6.90
N ASP A 74 23.45 -5.16 7.92
CA ASP A 74 24.19 -4.40 8.92
C ASP A 74 25.09 -5.34 9.72
N ARG A 75 26.41 -5.09 9.68
CA ARG A 75 27.41 -5.98 10.31
C ARG A 75 27.27 -6.07 11.85
N ARG A 76 26.72 -5.05 12.51
CA ARG A 76 26.55 -5.05 13.97
C ARG A 76 25.25 -5.71 14.38
N ALA A 77 24.18 -5.48 13.60
CA ALA A 77 22.88 -6.08 13.86
C ALA A 77 22.75 -7.51 13.35
N GLY A 78 23.56 -7.90 12.36
CA GLY A 78 23.52 -9.23 11.74
C GLY A 78 22.30 -9.47 10.85
N VAL A 79 21.47 -8.45 10.62
CA VAL A 79 20.23 -8.53 9.82
C VAL A 79 20.14 -7.37 8.83
N LYS A 80 19.27 -7.47 7.86
CA LYS A 80 18.85 -6.35 7.02
C LYS A 80 17.96 -5.43 7.84
N VAL A 81 18.58 -4.64 8.74
CA VAL A 81 17.87 -3.90 9.78
C VAL A 81 16.90 -2.92 9.20
N PHE A 82 17.30 -2.32 8.09
CA PHE A 82 16.54 -1.22 7.53
C PHE A 82 16.48 -1.31 6.03
N LEU A 83 15.31 -1.22 5.55
CA LEU A 83 15.04 -0.70 4.23
C LEU A 83 15.41 0.80 4.13
N ALA A 84 15.93 1.39 5.22
CA ALA A 84 16.23 2.81 5.35
C ALA A 84 17.57 3.25 4.74
N TYR A 85 17.99 2.61 3.66
CA TYR A 85 19.07 3.13 2.84
C TYR A 85 18.48 4.01 1.75
N ALA A 86 18.59 5.33 1.86
CA ALA A 86 18.14 6.23 0.83
C ALA A 86 18.87 5.98 -0.51
N VAL A 87 20.15 5.63 -0.44
CA VAL A 87 20.98 5.29 -1.61
C VAL A 87 21.81 4.05 -1.31
N ILE A 88 21.87 3.11 -2.24
CA ILE A 88 22.81 1.99 -2.21
C ILE A 88 23.90 2.20 -3.26
N ASP A 89 25.15 2.25 -2.80
CA ASP A 89 26.30 2.12 -3.69
C ASP A 89 26.39 0.67 -4.20
N ARG A 90 26.29 0.50 -5.50
CA ARG A 90 26.21 -0.82 -6.13
C ARG A 90 27.52 -1.60 -6.05
N ARG A 91 28.66 -0.93 -6.01
CA ARG A 91 29.98 -1.54 -5.97
C ARG A 91 30.36 -1.95 -4.55
N THR A 92 30.17 -1.08 -3.58
CA THR A 92 30.52 -1.34 -2.18
C THR A 92 29.41 -2.04 -1.42
N ARG A 93 28.19 -2.06 -1.96
CA ARG A 93 26.96 -2.53 -1.29
C ARG A 93 26.69 -1.81 0.04
N GLN A 94 27.16 -0.60 0.15
CA GLN A 94 26.91 0.24 1.31
C GLN A 94 25.76 1.22 1.04
N GLY A 95 24.90 1.43 2.04
CA GLY A 95 23.80 2.36 1.96
C GLY A 95 24.07 3.64 2.73
N THR A 96 23.50 4.73 2.26
CA THR A 96 23.35 5.95 3.04
C THR A 96 22.08 5.83 3.87
N TYR A 97 22.23 5.90 5.18
CA TYR A 97 21.10 5.78 6.09
C TYR A 97 20.19 7.00 6.03
N TRP A 98 18.91 6.77 6.15
CA TRP A 98 17.89 7.77 6.32
C TRP A 98 17.16 7.57 7.65
N GLN A 99 16.72 8.65 8.26
CA GLN A 99 16.01 8.61 9.55
C GLN A 99 14.52 8.34 9.35
N HIS A 100 14.24 7.34 8.54
CA HIS A 100 12.88 7.03 8.15
C HIS A 100 12.15 6.24 9.23
N ASN A 101 10.83 6.28 9.21
CA ASN A 101 9.99 5.62 10.20
C ASN A 101 10.02 4.09 10.03
N PRO A 102 10.74 3.36 10.90
CA PRO A 102 10.85 1.90 10.76
C PRO A 102 9.50 1.18 10.91
N ALA A 103 8.56 1.76 11.66
CA ALA A 103 7.23 1.16 11.83
C ALA A 103 6.44 1.17 10.52
N SER A 104 6.49 2.28 9.77
CA SER A 104 5.87 2.39 8.44
C SER A 104 6.50 1.39 7.46
N LEU A 105 7.83 1.37 7.37
CA LEU A 105 8.56 0.52 6.44
C LEU A 105 8.33 -0.97 6.68
N TYR A 106 8.34 -1.41 7.93
CA TYR A 106 8.12 -2.82 8.26
C TYR A 106 6.65 -3.23 8.10
N SER A 107 5.70 -2.34 8.34
CA SER A 107 4.29 -2.64 8.13
C SER A 107 4.00 -2.89 6.65
N SER A 108 4.42 -1.98 5.77
CA SER A 108 4.22 -2.14 4.32
C SER A 108 5.00 -3.33 3.75
N LEU A 109 6.19 -3.63 4.30
CA LEU A 109 6.95 -4.82 3.91
C LEU A 109 6.20 -6.13 4.23
N VAL A 110 5.57 -6.23 5.41
CA VAL A 110 4.75 -7.40 5.76
C VAL A 110 3.50 -7.48 4.90
N GLU A 111 2.83 -6.36 4.67
CA GLU A 111 1.65 -6.30 3.78
C GLU A 111 1.99 -6.74 2.35
N SER A 112 3.18 -6.43 1.86
CA SER A 112 3.66 -6.92 0.56
C SER A 112 4.08 -8.40 0.59
N LEU A 113 4.68 -8.85 1.70
CA LEU A 113 5.13 -10.24 1.86
C LEU A 113 3.98 -11.25 1.82
N LEU A 114 2.86 -10.94 2.49
CA LEU A 114 1.76 -11.90 2.61
C LEU A 114 1.18 -12.32 1.26
N PRO A 115 0.81 -11.41 0.36
CA PRO A 115 0.36 -11.78 -0.98
C PRO A 115 1.49 -12.37 -1.84
N TRP A 116 2.72 -11.88 -1.71
CA TRP A 116 3.87 -12.47 -2.42
C TRP A 116 4.10 -13.92 -2.03
N TYR A 117 4.07 -14.23 -0.73
CA TYR A 117 4.24 -15.60 -0.27
C TYR A 117 3.14 -16.53 -0.78
N ALA A 118 1.89 -16.07 -0.73
CA ALA A 118 0.76 -16.81 -1.29
C ALA A 118 0.91 -17.06 -2.79
N TYR A 119 1.38 -16.04 -3.53
CA TYR A 119 1.57 -16.05 -4.98
C TYR A 119 2.74 -16.93 -5.43
N SER A 120 3.87 -16.89 -4.72
CA SER A 120 5.14 -17.49 -5.14
C SER A 120 5.56 -18.73 -4.36
N GLY A 121 5.12 -18.87 -3.12
CA GLY A 121 5.61 -19.87 -2.17
C GLY A 121 7.01 -19.56 -1.60
N ASP A 122 7.47 -18.33 -1.73
CA ASP A 122 8.83 -17.90 -1.38
C ASP A 122 9.08 -17.88 0.14
N ARG A 123 9.72 -18.92 0.63
CA ARG A 123 10.09 -19.06 2.05
C ARG A 123 11.33 -18.24 2.42
N ALA A 124 12.17 -17.85 1.46
CA ALA A 124 13.35 -17.04 1.73
C ALA A 124 12.93 -15.62 2.11
N ALA A 125 11.97 -15.05 1.39
CA ALA A 125 11.35 -13.77 1.75
C ALA A 125 10.76 -13.79 3.17
N VAL A 126 10.00 -14.85 3.53
CA VAL A 126 9.44 -15.00 4.90
C VAL A 126 10.53 -15.01 5.96
N ARG A 127 11.66 -15.71 5.71
CA ARG A 127 12.78 -15.78 6.64
C ARG A 127 13.42 -14.41 6.84
N VAL A 128 13.76 -13.70 5.76
CA VAL A 128 14.39 -12.37 5.80
C VAL A 128 13.51 -11.38 6.57
N VAL A 129 12.21 -11.33 6.27
CA VAL A 129 11.29 -10.44 6.98
C VAL A 129 11.13 -10.85 8.44
N SER A 130 11.13 -12.16 8.76
CA SER A 130 11.10 -12.63 10.15
C SER A 130 12.28 -12.13 10.97
N GLU A 131 13.50 -12.21 10.41
CA GLU A 131 14.72 -11.73 11.06
C GLU A 131 14.65 -10.20 11.31
N MET A 132 14.18 -9.44 10.33
CA MET A 132 14.00 -7.98 10.45
C MET A 132 12.97 -7.61 11.52
N LEU A 133 11.81 -8.29 11.54
CA LEU A 133 10.75 -8.04 12.54
C LEU A 133 11.19 -8.46 13.95
N ASP A 134 11.95 -9.52 14.08
CA ASP A 134 12.49 -9.96 15.38
C ASP A 134 13.46 -8.91 15.94
N TYR A 135 14.29 -8.34 15.08
CA TYR A 135 15.17 -7.23 15.45
C TYR A 135 14.37 -5.99 15.86
N GLN A 136 13.34 -5.63 15.10
CA GLN A 136 12.45 -4.51 15.41
C GLN A 136 11.78 -4.70 16.79
N LEU A 137 11.28 -5.90 17.08
CA LEU A 137 10.68 -6.20 18.39
C LEU A 137 11.68 -6.10 19.55
N ALA A 138 12.91 -6.57 19.33
CA ALA A 138 13.94 -6.59 20.38
C ALA A 138 14.51 -5.20 20.70
N HIS A 139 14.55 -4.30 19.69
CA HIS A 139 15.31 -3.04 19.80
C HIS A 139 14.47 -1.79 19.51
N GLY A 140 13.35 -1.91 18.80
CA GLY A 140 12.58 -0.80 18.26
C GLY A 140 11.28 -0.48 19.00
N THR A 141 11.10 -0.95 20.24
CA THR A 141 9.89 -0.74 21.04
C THR A 141 10.13 0.15 22.24
N THR A 142 9.12 0.92 22.63
CA THR A 142 9.17 1.79 23.79
C THR A 142 9.16 0.96 25.11
N PRO A 143 9.80 1.47 26.19
CA PRO A 143 9.74 0.86 27.51
C PRO A 143 8.31 0.71 28.03
N THR A 144 8.07 -0.35 28.79
CA THR A 144 6.75 -0.66 29.36
C THR A 144 6.30 0.32 30.45
N THR A 145 7.21 1.14 30.96
CA THR A 145 6.95 2.16 31.99
C THR A 145 6.53 3.52 31.44
N TRP A 146 6.54 3.67 30.10
CA TRP A 146 6.19 4.93 29.45
C TRP A 146 4.67 5.03 29.21
N ALA A 147 4.17 6.23 28.90
CA ALA A 147 2.75 6.47 28.62
C ALA A 147 2.24 5.69 27.40
N TRP A 148 3.13 5.46 26.40
CA TRP A 148 2.88 4.58 25.26
C TRP A 148 3.79 3.35 25.35
N PRO A 149 3.39 2.30 26.11
CA PRO A 149 4.26 1.17 26.42
C PRO A 149 4.27 0.11 25.30
N GLY A 150 5.46 -0.41 25.00
CA GLY A 150 5.63 -1.56 24.10
C GLY A 150 5.24 -1.33 22.65
N VAL A 151 5.20 -0.06 22.22
CA VAL A 151 4.86 0.32 20.83
C VAL A 151 6.12 0.68 20.03
N PRO A 152 6.09 0.60 18.70
CA PRO A 152 7.25 0.95 17.89
C PRO A 152 7.57 2.44 17.95
N PHE A 153 8.87 2.75 17.99
CA PHE A 153 9.35 4.11 17.80
C PHE A 153 9.10 4.59 16.37
N ALA A 154 8.79 5.89 16.21
CA ALA A 154 8.62 6.51 14.91
C ALA A 154 9.95 6.76 14.20
N THR A 155 11.05 6.86 14.93
CA THR A 155 12.36 7.23 14.37
C THR A 155 13.45 6.26 14.75
N SER A 156 14.43 6.13 13.87
CA SER A 156 15.71 5.46 14.10
C SER A 156 16.86 6.39 13.73
N CYS A 157 17.95 6.34 14.46
CA CYS A 157 19.07 7.27 14.27
C CYS A 157 20.39 6.53 14.20
N GLY A 158 21.42 7.23 13.71
CA GLY A 158 22.78 6.73 13.68
C GLY A 158 22.95 5.46 12.84
N GLY A 159 22.37 5.45 11.65
CA GLY A 159 22.39 4.27 10.80
C GLY A 159 21.46 3.19 11.31
N ALA A 160 20.40 3.65 11.97
CA ALA A 160 19.33 2.82 12.42
C ALA A 160 19.71 1.79 13.49
N ARG A 161 20.80 2.03 14.17
CA ARG A 161 21.26 1.17 15.27
C ARG A 161 20.67 1.57 16.60
N THR A 162 20.09 2.78 16.69
CA THR A 162 19.54 3.33 17.93
C THR A 162 18.15 3.86 17.65
N TYR A 163 17.16 3.13 18.08
CA TYR A 163 15.77 3.55 18.00
C TYR A 163 15.46 4.64 19.01
N GLY A 164 14.51 5.49 18.68
CA GLY A 164 14.01 6.55 19.56
C GLY A 164 14.98 7.69 19.83
N ARG A 165 16.18 7.65 19.27
CA ARG A 165 17.18 8.73 19.38
C ARG A 165 17.44 9.28 17.99
N CYS A 166 17.22 10.56 17.80
CA CYS A 166 17.60 11.27 16.60
C CYS A 166 18.55 12.39 16.84
N LEU A 167 19.43 12.64 15.85
CA LEU A 167 20.39 13.72 15.90
C LEU A 167 19.67 15.07 15.85
N ALA A 168 20.13 16.02 16.62
CA ALA A 168 19.63 17.38 16.59
C ALA A 168 19.74 17.93 15.16
N GLY A 169 18.67 18.56 14.67
CA GLY A 169 18.62 19.23 13.36
C GLY A 169 17.81 18.52 12.28
N ALA A 170 17.41 17.26 12.45
CA ALA A 170 16.41 16.68 11.56
C ALA A 170 15.01 17.16 11.98
N PRO A 171 14.10 17.51 11.04
CA PRO A 171 12.76 18.02 11.37
C PRO A 171 11.93 17.10 12.27
N MET A 172 12.32 15.82 12.35
CA MET A 172 11.64 14.73 13.02
C MET A 172 12.38 14.18 14.23
N SER A 173 13.48 14.83 14.63
CA SER A 173 14.37 14.30 15.65
C SER A 173 13.85 14.59 17.03
N PHE A 174 13.18 13.65 17.63
CA PHE A 174 12.86 13.71 19.06
C PHE A 174 13.03 12.35 19.69
N TYR A 175 13.64 12.34 20.85
CA TYR A 175 13.82 11.13 21.62
C TYR A 175 12.49 10.61 22.17
N GLY A 176 12.17 9.34 21.84
CA GLY A 176 10.97 8.69 22.34
C GLY A 176 9.71 9.02 21.56
N GLY A 177 9.81 9.57 20.36
CA GLY A 177 8.65 9.84 19.52
C GLY A 177 7.99 8.60 18.95
N VAL A 178 6.66 8.61 18.92
CA VAL A 178 5.82 7.62 18.24
C VAL A 178 4.77 8.33 17.39
N GLU A 179 4.33 7.65 16.34
CA GLU A 179 3.24 8.08 15.45
C GLU A 179 2.12 7.04 15.52
N PRO A 180 0.96 7.39 16.09
CA PRO A 180 -0.12 6.45 16.34
C PRO A 180 -0.62 5.68 15.11
N ASP A 181 -0.65 6.30 13.94
CA ASP A 181 -1.00 5.64 12.68
C ASP A 181 0.01 4.54 12.30
N LYS A 182 1.32 4.77 12.51
CA LYS A 182 2.37 3.78 12.29
C LYS A 182 2.40 2.71 13.40
N VAL A 183 2.03 3.09 14.62
CA VAL A 183 1.79 2.10 15.69
C VAL A 183 0.68 1.13 15.29
N ALA A 184 -0.40 1.66 14.71
CA ALA A 184 -1.50 0.83 14.22
C ALA A 184 -1.08 -0.04 13.03
N ALA A 185 -0.38 0.53 12.06
CA ALA A 185 0.05 -0.18 10.86
C ALA A 185 1.00 -1.34 11.21
N LEU A 186 2.01 -1.11 12.05
CA LEU A 186 2.92 -2.19 12.46
C LEU A 186 2.23 -3.18 13.42
N GLY A 187 1.30 -2.71 14.26
CA GLY A 187 0.46 -3.58 15.07
C GLY A 187 -0.35 -4.57 14.23
N LEU A 188 -0.98 -4.10 13.15
CA LEU A 188 -1.69 -4.94 12.19
C LEU A 188 -0.73 -5.91 11.47
N ALA A 189 0.43 -5.42 11.05
CA ALA A 189 1.46 -6.25 10.42
C ALA A 189 1.95 -7.36 11.36
N TYR A 190 2.17 -7.08 12.64
CA TYR A 190 2.50 -8.11 13.65
C TYR A 190 1.38 -9.14 13.78
N LEU A 191 0.12 -8.72 13.81
CA LEU A 191 -1.02 -9.63 13.87
C LEU A 191 -1.06 -10.55 12.65
N ARG A 192 -0.93 -10.00 11.45
CA ARG A 192 -0.87 -10.77 10.20
C ARG A 192 0.34 -11.72 10.15
N PHE A 193 1.48 -11.26 10.67
CA PHE A 193 2.67 -12.10 10.74
C PHE A 193 2.55 -13.22 11.80
N TYR A 194 1.80 -12.99 12.89
CA TYR A 194 1.36 -14.06 13.79
C TYR A 194 0.47 -15.07 13.06
N GLU A 195 -0.50 -14.62 12.29
CA GLU A 195 -1.36 -15.50 11.51
C GLU A 195 -0.56 -16.35 10.51
N LEU A 196 0.50 -15.79 9.89
CA LEU A 196 1.41 -16.53 9.00
C LEU A 196 2.23 -17.58 9.76
N THR A 197 2.85 -17.18 10.88
CA THR A 197 3.92 -17.96 11.52
C THR A 197 3.49 -18.75 12.75
N GLY A 198 2.37 -18.39 13.38
CA GLY A 198 1.92 -18.93 14.67
C GLY A 198 2.73 -18.43 15.89
N ARG A 199 3.72 -17.56 15.70
CA ARG A 199 4.62 -17.13 16.77
C ARG A 199 3.96 -16.10 17.68
N ARG A 200 3.62 -16.49 18.92
CA ARG A 200 2.87 -15.68 19.89
C ARG A 200 3.50 -14.32 20.24
N ARG A 201 4.82 -14.14 20.04
CA ARG A 201 5.48 -12.84 20.30
C ARG A 201 4.89 -11.72 19.43
N TYR A 202 4.54 -12.00 18.18
CA TYR A 202 3.92 -11.03 17.30
C TYR A 202 2.48 -10.70 17.70
N LEU A 203 1.71 -11.70 18.16
CA LEU A 203 0.38 -11.45 18.72
C LEU A 203 0.45 -10.54 19.96
N ARG A 204 1.40 -10.78 20.88
CA ARG A 204 1.59 -9.91 22.05
C ARG A 204 1.94 -8.48 21.64
N ALA A 205 2.80 -8.30 20.64
CA ALA A 205 3.15 -6.97 20.13
C ALA A 205 1.95 -6.26 19.47
N ALA A 206 1.13 -6.97 18.71
CA ALA A 206 -0.10 -6.43 18.12
C ALA A 206 -1.09 -5.98 19.20
N ILE A 207 -1.27 -6.79 20.25
CA ILE A 207 -2.12 -6.44 21.41
C ILE A 207 -1.56 -5.21 22.14
N ALA A 208 -0.25 -5.11 22.34
CA ALA A 208 0.37 -3.94 22.98
C ALA A 208 0.10 -2.66 22.18
N CYS A 209 0.27 -2.69 20.86
CA CYS A 209 -0.07 -1.57 19.97
C CYS A 209 -1.55 -1.18 20.09
N ALA A 210 -2.46 -2.15 19.99
CA ALA A 210 -3.90 -1.90 20.08
C ALA A 210 -4.31 -1.35 21.46
N SER A 211 -3.74 -1.90 22.55
CA SER A 211 -4.03 -1.44 23.91
C SER A 211 -3.54 -0.01 24.16
N ALA A 212 -2.38 0.36 23.62
CA ALA A 212 -1.90 1.74 23.69
C ALA A 212 -2.82 2.69 22.91
N LEU A 213 -3.20 2.32 21.68
CA LEU A 213 -4.14 3.09 20.87
C LEU A 213 -5.52 3.23 21.55
N ALA A 214 -6.08 2.15 22.08
CA ALA A 214 -7.39 2.18 22.74
C ALA A 214 -7.39 3.03 24.01
N ARG A 215 -6.27 3.09 24.74
CA ARG A 215 -6.11 3.94 25.93
C ARG A 215 -6.06 5.43 25.60
N HIS A 216 -5.53 5.80 24.44
CA HIS A 216 -5.28 7.19 24.07
C HIS A 216 -6.23 7.72 22.98
N VAL A 217 -7.28 6.97 22.63
CA VAL A 217 -8.27 7.44 21.65
C VAL A 217 -9.11 8.58 22.20
N SER A 218 -9.35 9.61 21.37
CA SER A 218 -10.27 10.71 21.64
C SER A 218 -11.44 10.72 20.66
N HIS A 219 -12.45 11.57 20.90
CA HIS A 219 -13.57 11.77 19.99
C HIS A 219 -13.14 12.45 18.67
N GLY A 220 -12.07 13.22 18.71
CA GLY A 220 -11.63 14.07 17.61
C GLY A 220 -12.68 15.15 17.24
N ASP A 221 -12.26 16.10 16.44
CA ASP A 221 -13.08 17.15 15.83
C ASP A 221 -12.48 17.55 14.47
N ASP A 222 -12.87 18.70 13.93
CA ASP A 222 -12.36 19.22 12.66
C ASP A 222 -10.89 19.68 12.71
N ARG A 223 -10.30 19.81 13.90
CA ARG A 223 -8.89 20.22 14.12
C ARG A 223 -8.02 19.14 14.75
N HIS A 224 -8.64 18.17 15.40
CA HIS A 224 -7.97 17.12 16.14
C HIS A 224 -8.47 15.76 15.68
N THR A 225 -7.56 14.88 15.29
CA THR A 225 -7.91 13.49 14.98
C THR A 225 -8.06 12.66 16.26
N PRO A 226 -8.66 11.47 16.22
CA PRO A 226 -8.76 10.57 17.37
C PRO A 226 -7.43 10.30 18.07
N TRP A 227 -6.34 10.34 17.31
CA TRP A 227 -4.96 10.32 17.80
C TRP A 227 -4.19 11.45 17.10
N PRO A 228 -3.32 12.18 17.81
CA PRO A 228 -2.45 13.15 17.18
C PRO A 228 -1.46 12.46 16.22
N PHE A 229 -0.89 13.21 15.29
CA PHE A 229 0.08 12.65 14.35
C PHE A 229 1.36 12.20 15.07
N ARG A 230 1.86 12.98 16.05
CA ARG A 230 3.09 12.68 16.79
C ARG A 230 2.96 12.89 18.27
N VAL A 231 3.46 11.93 19.05
CA VAL A 231 3.46 12.01 20.52
C VAL A 231 4.83 11.66 21.11
N ASP A 232 5.19 12.32 22.22
CA ASP A 232 6.26 11.86 23.10
C ASP A 232 5.72 10.65 23.88
N SER A 233 6.25 9.47 23.60
CA SER A 233 5.77 8.22 24.20
C SER A 233 6.01 8.11 25.71
N ARG A 234 6.92 8.92 26.27
CA ARG A 234 7.17 8.96 27.72
C ARG A 234 6.06 9.65 28.47
N THR A 235 5.55 10.75 27.91
CA THR A 235 4.61 11.66 28.58
C THR A 235 3.20 11.61 27.99
N GLY A 236 3.02 11.09 26.78
CA GLY A 236 1.78 11.12 26.03
C GLY A 236 1.45 12.49 25.40
N ARG A 237 2.34 13.48 25.51
CA ARG A 237 2.10 14.83 24.96
C ARG A 237 2.32 14.86 23.46
N THR A 238 1.50 15.62 22.75
CA THR A 238 1.67 15.90 21.33
C THR A 238 2.95 16.71 21.09
N ILE A 239 3.68 16.36 20.05
CA ILE A 239 4.94 17.02 19.66
C ILE A 239 4.71 17.99 18.52
N GLY A 240 5.29 19.20 18.63
CA GLY A 240 5.31 20.18 17.55
C GLY A 240 3.95 20.64 17.04
N GLY A 241 2.91 20.57 17.88
CA GLY A 241 1.55 20.95 17.47
C GLY A 241 0.91 19.96 16.49
N ALA A 242 1.50 18.78 16.26
CA ALA A 242 1.05 17.79 15.30
C ALA A 242 -0.22 17.03 15.77
N MET A 243 -1.33 17.76 15.88
CA MET A 243 -2.60 17.27 16.43
C MET A 243 -3.43 16.47 15.44
N TYR A 244 -3.14 16.55 14.14
CA TYR A 244 -3.96 15.97 13.07
C TYR A 244 -3.17 14.94 12.28
N GLY A 245 -3.59 13.67 12.34
CA GLY A 245 -3.04 12.56 11.55
C GLY A 245 -4.15 11.90 10.73
N GLY A 246 -4.15 12.10 9.40
CA GLY A 246 -5.25 11.73 8.51
C GLY A 246 -5.48 10.23 8.34
N ILE A 247 -4.52 9.37 8.69
CA ILE A 247 -4.66 7.91 8.56
C ILE A 247 -5.15 7.28 9.86
N VAL A 248 -6.42 6.87 9.87
CA VAL A 248 -7.01 6.11 10.97
C VAL A 248 -7.39 4.67 10.59
N VAL A 249 -7.36 4.34 9.29
CA VAL A 249 -7.85 3.03 8.80
C VAL A 249 -7.02 1.86 9.28
N ALA A 250 -5.70 2.02 9.47
CA ALA A 250 -4.86 0.97 10.05
C ALA A 250 -5.30 0.60 11.47
N SER A 251 -5.69 1.61 12.28
CA SER A 251 -6.27 1.39 13.61
C SER A 251 -7.59 0.65 13.54
N LEU A 252 -8.47 1.03 12.61
CA LEU A 252 -9.75 0.35 12.40
C LEU A 252 -9.53 -1.13 12.05
N GLN A 253 -8.63 -1.41 11.12
CA GLN A 253 -8.30 -2.78 10.71
C GLN A 253 -7.69 -3.61 11.83
N LEU A 254 -6.76 -3.03 12.61
CA LEU A 254 -6.15 -3.72 13.75
C LEU A 254 -7.20 -4.11 14.78
N PHE A 255 -8.10 -3.20 15.14
CA PHE A 255 -9.18 -3.47 16.09
C PHE A 255 -10.19 -4.48 15.54
N ASP A 256 -10.64 -4.31 14.28
CA ASP A 256 -11.58 -5.24 13.63
C ASP A 256 -11.04 -6.69 13.67
N GLU A 257 -9.73 -6.88 13.41
CA GLU A 257 -9.12 -8.20 13.42
C GLU A 257 -8.91 -8.78 14.82
N LEU A 258 -8.50 -7.99 15.80
CA LEU A 258 -8.36 -8.46 17.19
C LEU A 258 -9.72 -8.84 17.79
N VAL A 259 -10.77 -8.05 17.50
CA VAL A 259 -12.15 -8.37 17.90
C VAL A 259 -12.61 -9.67 17.21
N ARG A 260 -12.37 -9.82 15.91
CA ARG A 260 -12.69 -11.05 15.16
C ARG A 260 -12.00 -12.29 15.74
N LEU A 261 -10.78 -12.15 16.23
CA LEU A 261 -10.01 -13.24 16.83
C LEU A 261 -10.38 -13.50 18.31
N HIS A 262 -11.24 -12.67 18.90
CA HIS A 262 -11.62 -12.73 20.32
C HIS A 262 -10.42 -12.75 21.26
N VAL A 263 -9.42 -11.91 21.00
CA VAL A 263 -8.20 -11.83 21.81
C VAL A 263 -8.16 -10.52 22.58
N ALA A 264 -7.67 -10.59 23.82
CA ALA A 264 -7.49 -9.46 24.73
C ALA A 264 -8.80 -8.68 25.02
N ASP A 265 -8.70 -7.37 25.25
CA ASP A 265 -9.80 -6.49 25.66
C ASP A 265 -10.66 -6.06 24.45
N THR A 266 -11.55 -6.94 24.00
CA THR A 266 -12.40 -6.70 22.84
C THR A 266 -13.36 -5.52 23.02
N GLU A 267 -13.80 -5.22 24.23
CA GLU A 267 -14.69 -4.08 24.51
C GLU A 267 -13.96 -2.75 24.31
N ALA A 268 -12.76 -2.59 24.85
CA ALA A 268 -11.95 -1.39 24.67
C ALA A 268 -11.59 -1.18 23.18
N PHE A 269 -11.26 -2.26 22.47
CA PHE A 269 -10.95 -2.20 21.03
C PHE A 269 -12.18 -1.81 20.20
N THR A 270 -13.35 -2.39 20.50
CA THR A 270 -14.61 -2.03 19.84
C THR A 270 -14.94 -0.56 20.05
N ARG A 271 -14.85 -0.06 21.30
CA ARG A 271 -15.10 1.35 21.61
C ARG A 271 -14.14 2.30 20.88
N ALA A 272 -12.84 1.99 20.91
CA ALA A 272 -11.84 2.82 20.21
C ALA A 272 -12.06 2.83 18.69
N ARG A 273 -12.37 1.68 18.12
CA ARG A 273 -12.71 1.50 16.71
C ARG A 273 -13.94 2.34 16.32
N GLU A 274 -14.99 2.34 17.14
CA GLU A 274 -16.21 3.11 16.87
C GLU A 274 -15.98 4.62 16.98
N LEU A 275 -15.17 5.09 17.92
CA LEU A 275 -14.80 6.50 18.03
C LEU A 275 -14.07 6.97 16.75
N ALA A 276 -13.06 6.23 16.32
CA ALA A 276 -12.29 6.54 15.12
C ALA A 276 -13.15 6.49 13.84
N TRP A 277 -14.05 5.50 13.73
CA TRP A 277 -14.97 5.40 12.59
C TRP A 277 -15.95 6.55 12.54
N ARG A 278 -16.54 6.93 13.67
CA ARG A 278 -17.47 8.08 13.75
C ARG A 278 -16.78 9.38 13.38
N TRP A 279 -15.54 9.59 13.83
CA TRP A 279 -14.75 10.74 13.42
C TRP A 279 -14.49 10.74 11.91
N LEU A 280 -14.05 9.63 11.33
CA LEU A 280 -13.75 9.50 9.91
C LEU A 280 -14.96 9.85 9.04
N VAL A 281 -16.15 9.38 9.43
CA VAL A 281 -17.42 9.66 8.71
C VAL A 281 -17.88 11.10 8.91
N ARG A 282 -17.72 11.65 10.11
CA ARG A 282 -18.19 13.00 10.45
C ARG A 282 -17.29 14.09 9.85
N GLU A 283 -15.98 13.86 9.78
CA GLU A 283 -15.03 14.89 9.40
C GLU A 283 -14.49 14.69 7.97
N PRO A 284 -13.45 13.94 7.66
CA PRO A 284 -12.86 13.99 6.33
C PRO A 284 -13.75 13.42 5.22
N LEU A 285 -14.64 12.48 5.52
CA LEU A 285 -15.57 11.91 4.55
C LEU A 285 -16.84 12.74 4.35
N ASN A 286 -17.17 13.65 5.26
CA ASN A 286 -18.33 14.51 5.17
C ASN A 286 -18.00 15.76 4.32
N PRO A 287 -18.63 15.97 3.16
CA PRO A 287 -18.36 17.13 2.31
C PRO A 287 -18.75 18.48 2.93
N HIS A 288 -19.54 18.46 4.01
CA HIS A 288 -19.99 19.67 4.74
C HIS A 288 -19.16 19.96 5.99
N SER A 289 -18.18 19.10 6.33
CA SER A 289 -17.27 19.36 7.45
C SER A 289 -16.21 20.39 7.04
N PRO A 290 -15.77 21.27 7.97
CA PRO A 290 -14.59 22.11 7.77
C PRO A 290 -13.30 21.29 7.50
N ALA A 291 -13.27 20.02 7.91
CA ALA A 291 -12.17 19.08 7.67
C ALA A 291 -12.43 18.16 6.45
N ALA A 292 -13.38 18.46 5.58
CA ALA A 292 -13.64 17.68 4.38
C ALA A 292 -12.38 17.56 3.51
N ASN A 293 -11.98 16.32 3.18
CA ASN A 293 -10.75 16.00 2.44
C ASN A 293 -9.45 16.54 3.07
N ARG A 294 -9.45 16.80 4.37
CA ARG A 294 -8.23 17.17 5.10
C ARG A 294 -7.43 15.90 5.40
N TRP A 295 -6.57 15.51 4.46
CA TRP A 295 -5.74 14.32 4.53
C TRP A 295 -4.28 14.71 4.79
N SER A 296 -4.00 15.37 5.93
CA SER A 296 -2.67 15.80 6.35
C SER A 296 -2.12 14.95 7.48
N GLY A 297 -0.83 15.15 7.83
CA GLY A 297 -0.16 14.46 8.92
C GLY A 297 0.07 12.97 8.61
N TYR A 298 0.95 12.69 7.66
CA TYR A 298 1.34 11.33 7.29
C TYR A 298 2.86 11.18 7.13
N TYR A 299 3.49 12.06 6.35
CA TYR A 299 4.92 11.96 6.07
C TYR A 299 5.75 12.47 7.25
N GLU A 300 6.65 11.64 7.73
CA GLU A 300 7.49 11.88 8.89
C GLU A 300 8.71 12.75 8.61
N ASP A 301 9.13 12.86 7.37
CA ASP A 301 10.34 13.57 6.93
C ASP A 301 10.07 15.03 6.55
N VAL A 302 8.83 15.48 6.61
CA VAL A 302 8.45 16.87 6.38
C VAL A 302 8.03 17.56 7.67
N PRO A 303 8.22 18.88 7.80
CA PRO A 303 7.64 19.66 8.88
C PRO A 303 6.12 19.52 8.87
N TYR A 304 5.53 19.24 10.02
CA TYR A 304 4.08 19.16 10.12
C TYR A 304 3.44 20.51 9.79
N THR A 305 2.56 20.53 8.80
CA THR A 305 1.62 21.61 8.53
C THR A 305 0.22 21.03 8.30
N PRO A 306 -0.84 21.70 8.76
CA PRO A 306 -2.21 21.23 8.54
C PRO A 306 -2.61 21.17 7.07
N ASP A 307 -1.91 21.90 6.20
CA ASP A 307 -2.20 22.05 4.78
C ASP A 307 -1.34 21.13 3.89
N ASP A 308 -0.44 20.36 4.49
CA ASP A 308 0.37 19.38 3.77
C ASP A 308 -0.43 18.10 3.57
N LEU A 309 -1.13 18.04 2.45
CA LEU A 309 -2.02 16.94 2.09
C LEU A 309 -1.22 15.77 1.51
N ASN A 310 -1.67 14.55 1.76
CA ASN A 310 -1.08 13.34 1.20
C ASN A 310 -2.14 12.49 0.48
N GLN A 311 -1.68 11.68 -0.46
CA GLN A 311 -2.52 10.75 -1.23
C GLN A 311 -2.74 9.40 -0.50
N ALA A 312 -1.86 9.03 0.45
CA ALA A 312 -1.90 7.73 1.09
C ALA A 312 -3.16 7.55 1.93
N ALA A 313 -3.50 8.54 2.78
CA ALA A 313 -4.66 8.47 3.66
C ALA A 313 -5.99 8.24 2.91
N PRO A 314 -6.34 9.03 1.89
CA PRO A 314 -7.58 8.81 1.13
C PRO A 314 -7.56 7.52 0.30
N THR A 315 -6.40 7.14 -0.28
CA THR A 315 -6.27 5.89 -1.05
C THR A 315 -6.48 4.66 -0.16
N LEU A 316 -5.81 4.59 1.00
CA LEU A 316 -5.99 3.51 1.97
C LEU A 316 -7.40 3.48 2.54
N THR A 317 -8.03 4.65 2.74
CA THR A 317 -9.43 4.73 3.16
C THR A 317 -10.36 4.18 2.09
N ALA A 318 -10.13 4.50 0.81
CA ALA A 318 -10.90 3.94 -0.31
C ALA A 318 -10.77 2.41 -0.38
N MET A 319 -9.55 1.88 -0.24
CA MET A 319 -9.31 0.43 -0.20
C MET A 319 -10.04 -0.25 0.96
N TYR A 320 -10.01 0.35 2.17
CA TYR A 320 -10.76 -0.16 3.32
C TYR A 320 -12.27 -0.20 3.06
N LEU A 321 -12.83 0.86 2.49
CA LEU A 321 -14.26 0.94 2.14
C LEU A 321 -14.67 -0.12 1.09
N LEU A 322 -13.79 -0.41 0.12
CA LEU A 322 -14.04 -1.40 -0.93
C LEU A 322 -13.90 -2.86 -0.47
N THR A 323 -13.08 -3.10 0.56
CA THR A 323 -12.81 -4.45 1.08
C THR A 323 -13.64 -4.82 2.31
N ARG A 324 -14.27 -3.83 2.95
CA ARG A 324 -15.09 -4.05 4.15
C ARG A 324 -16.40 -4.77 3.81
N GLU A 325 -16.71 -5.79 4.58
CA GLU A 325 -17.99 -6.51 4.49
C GLU A 325 -18.96 -6.11 5.64
N PRO A 326 -20.27 -6.06 5.42
CA PRO A 326 -20.90 -6.18 4.11
C PRO A 326 -20.66 -4.94 3.25
N ARG A 327 -20.48 -5.14 1.95
CA ARG A 327 -20.31 -4.05 0.99
C ARG A 327 -21.58 -3.23 0.87
N SER A 328 -21.47 -1.92 1.05
CA SER A 328 -22.59 -0.99 0.85
C SER A 328 -22.38 -0.14 -0.40
N ARG A 329 -23.49 0.27 -1.06
CA ARG A 329 -23.43 1.21 -2.19
C ARG A 329 -22.79 2.53 -1.78
N GLU A 330 -23.01 2.95 -0.54
CA GLU A 330 -22.43 4.17 0.01
C GLU A 330 -20.90 4.06 0.13
N ASN A 331 -20.38 2.96 0.66
CA ASN A 331 -18.94 2.74 0.74
C ASN A 331 -18.27 2.78 -0.64
N VAL A 332 -18.91 2.20 -1.65
CA VAL A 332 -18.39 2.22 -3.04
C VAL A 332 -18.40 3.65 -3.60
N ARG A 333 -19.47 4.42 -3.35
CA ARG A 333 -19.55 5.82 -3.78
C ARG A 333 -18.49 6.70 -3.11
N LEU A 334 -18.28 6.51 -1.80
CA LEU A 334 -17.25 7.20 -1.04
C LEU A 334 -15.85 6.85 -1.55
N ALA A 335 -15.57 5.58 -1.77
CA ALA A 335 -14.29 5.13 -2.31
C ALA A 335 -13.99 5.75 -3.68
N ARG A 336 -14.96 5.75 -4.60
CA ARG A 336 -14.83 6.42 -5.90
C ARG A 336 -14.49 7.89 -5.74
N ARG A 337 -15.25 8.61 -4.91
CA ARG A 337 -15.01 10.04 -4.64
C ARG A 337 -13.60 10.31 -4.13
N LEU A 338 -13.08 9.45 -3.25
CA LEU A 338 -11.72 9.57 -2.72
C LEU A 338 -10.67 9.35 -3.81
N LEU A 339 -10.82 8.32 -4.65
CA LEU A 339 -9.87 8.03 -5.73
C LEU A 339 -9.89 9.12 -6.81
N ASP A 340 -11.07 9.66 -7.14
CA ASP A 340 -11.20 10.80 -8.04
C ASP A 340 -10.55 12.06 -7.45
N TRP A 341 -10.71 12.30 -6.15
CA TRP A 341 -10.07 13.41 -5.44
C TRP A 341 -8.54 13.27 -5.44
N VAL A 342 -8.02 12.07 -5.17
CA VAL A 342 -6.57 11.80 -5.25
C VAL A 342 -6.04 12.10 -6.64
N ARG A 343 -6.72 11.63 -7.69
CA ARG A 343 -6.32 11.92 -9.07
C ARG A 343 -6.38 13.40 -9.38
N ALA A 344 -7.40 14.11 -8.94
CA ALA A 344 -7.55 15.55 -9.19
C ALA A 344 -6.48 16.40 -8.48
N THR A 345 -6.04 15.98 -7.29
CA THR A 345 -5.09 16.73 -6.45
C THR A 345 -3.63 16.36 -6.75
N PHE A 346 -3.34 15.06 -6.87
CA PHE A 346 -1.97 14.52 -6.98
C PHE A 346 -1.66 13.93 -8.35
N GLY A 347 -2.66 13.79 -9.22
CA GLY A 347 -2.46 13.16 -10.53
C GLY A 347 -1.65 14.01 -11.48
N ARG A 348 -0.71 13.36 -12.18
CA ARG A 348 0.06 13.89 -13.30
C ARG A 348 -0.23 13.08 -14.55
N GLY A 349 -0.39 13.72 -15.67
CA GLY A 349 -0.73 13.07 -16.94
C GLY A 349 -2.06 13.55 -17.51
N PRO A 350 -2.75 12.75 -18.33
CA PRO A 350 -2.43 11.32 -18.59
C PRO A 350 -1.24 11.13 -19.56
N PHE A 351 -0.41 10.14 -19.23
CA PHE A 351 0.72 9.70 -20.08
C PHE A 351 0.31 8.42 -20.83
N HIS A 352 -0.11 8.55 -22.08
CA HIS A 352 -0.67 7.40 -22.83
C HIS A 352 -1.80 6.68 -22.07
N GLY A 353 -2.66 7.47 -21.42
CA GLY A 353 -3.79 7.01 -20.62
C GLY A 353 -3.45 6.57 -19.19
N ALA A 354 -2.18 6.59 -18.81
CA ALA A 354 -1.73 6.35 -17.44
C ALA A 354 -1.73 7.65 -16.61
N TRP A 355 -2.05 7.55 -15.34
CA TRP A 355 -1.86 8.61 -14.35
C TRP A 355 -0.71 8.25 -13.42
N ALA A 356 0.22 9.18 -13.23
CA ALA A 356 1.19 9.13 -12.14
C ALA A 356 0.63 9.87 -10.94
N ILE A 357 0.95 9.44 -9.73
CA ILE A 357 0.49 10.07 -8.49
C ILE A 357 1.69 10.62 -7.73
N ASP A 358 1.64 11.92 -7.41
CA ASP A 358 2.61 12.57 -6.55
C ASP A 358 2.42 12.17 -5.08
N GLU A 359 3.48 12.30 -4.30
CA GLU A 359 3.52 11.92 -2.90
C GLU A 359 2.64 12.81 -2.02
N GLN A 360 2.87 14.11 -2.10
CA GLN A 360 2.20 15.10 -1.25
C GLN A 360 1.90 16.38 -2.00
N HIS A 361 0.99 17.16 -1.46
CA HIS A 361 0.62 18.47 -1.97
C HIS A 361 0.74 19.51 -0.84
N VAL A 362 1.70 20.39 -0.98
CA VAL A 362 1.82 21.60 -0.15
C VAL A 362 1.44 22.78 -1.02
N PRO A 363 0.42 23.58 -0.67
CA PRO A 363 -0.01 24.73 -1.46
C PRO A 363 1.15 25.68 -1.78
N GLY A 364 1.31 26.04 -3.06
CA GLY A 364 2.36 26.94 -3.53
C GLY A 364 3.73 26.29 -3.74
N THR A 365 3.86 24.96 -3.56
CA THR A 365 5.10 24.21 -3.85
C THR A 365 4.86 23.14 -4.92
N ALA A 366 5.92 22.75 -5.63
CA ALA A 366 5.92 21.52 -6.40
C ALA A 366 6.05 20.34 -5.42
N GLY A 367 5.34 19.25 -5.65
CA GLY A 367 5.53 18.00 -4.90
C GLY A 367 6.96 17.49 -5.05
N CYS A 368 7.44 16.69 -4.11
CA CYS A 368 8.85 16.25 -4.07
C CYS A 368 9.26 15.49 -5.34
N CYS A 369 8.34 14.77 -5.97
CA CYS A 369 8.59 13.94 -7.15
C CYS A 369 7.86 14.44 -8.42
N SER A 370 7.42 15.70 -8.39
CA SER A 370 6.78 16.33 -9.55
C SER A 370 7.82 16.62 -10.66
N PRO A 371 7.49 16.42 -11.96
CA PRO A 371 6.15 16.09 -12.46
C PRO A 371 5.91 14.60 -12.72
N ALA A 372 6.82 13.73 -12.33
CA ALA A 372 6.78 12.31 -12.71
C ALA A 372 5.99 11.41 -11.75
N GLY A 373 5.66 11.91 -10.56
CA GLY A 373 5.00 11.13 -9.51
C GLY A 373 5.92 10.10 -8.85
N LEU A 374 5.39 9.41 -7.86
CA LEU A 374 6.06 8.35 -7.10
C LEU A 374 5.61 6.97 -7.60
N GLY A 375 6.56 6.04 -7.78
CA GLY A 375 6.25 4.71 -8.29
C GLY A 375 5.35 3.90 -7.35
N SER A 376 5.61 3.96 -6.03
CA SER A 376 4.81 3.30 -4.99
C SER A 376 3.39 3.86 -4.88
N ASP A 377 3.25 5.19 -4.88
CA ASP A 377 1.96 5.85 -4.74
C ASP A 377 1.09 5.65 -5.98
N THR A 378 1.71 5.67 -7.16
CA THR A 378 1.05 5.34 -8.42
C THR A 378 0.56 3.90 -8.43
N ALA A 379 1.39 2.95 -7.99
CA ALA A 379 1.01 1.54 -7.93
C ALA A 379 -0.13 1.30 -6.92
N ARG A 380 -0.07 1.95 -5.74
CA ARG A 380 -1.10 1.86 -4.69
C ARG A 380 -2.44 2.39 -5.17
N TRP A 381 -2.44 3.59 -5.78
CA TRP A 381 -3.66 4.16 -6.33
C TRP A 381 -4.23 3.32 -7.48
N ALA A 382 -3.38 2.82 -8.39
CA ALA A 382 -3.78 1.93 -9.46
C ALA A 382 -4.40 0.61 -8.94
N ALA A 383 -3.86 0.05 -7.86
CA ALA A 383 -4.43 -1.13 -7.22
C ALA A 383 -5.80 -0.83 -6.58
N ALA A 384 -5.99 0.35 -6.01
CA ALA A 384 -7.29 0.79 -5.49
C ALA A 384 -8.32 0.98 -6.62
N GLU A 385 -7.91 1.54 -7.77
CA GLU A 385 -8.74 1.61 -8.98
C GLU A 385 -9.11 0.21 -9.50
N ALA A 386 -8.19 -0.77 -9.46
CA ALA A 386 -8.48 -2.16 -9.81
C ALA A 386 -9.54 -2.79 -8.89
N LEU A 387 -9.48 -2.52 -7.59
CA LEU A 387 -10.52 -2.93 -6.63
C LEU A 387 -11.86 -2.27 -6.93
N LEU A 388 -11.87 -0.97 -7.23
CA LEU A 388 -13.09 -0.25 -7.61
C LEU A 388 -13.69 -0.83 -8.89
N ALA A 389 -12.87 -1.06 -9.91
CA ALA A 389 -13.28 -1.64 -11.19
C ALA A 389 -13.95 -3.01 -11.00
N THR A 390 -13.33 -3.88 -10.23
CA THR A 390 -13.87 -5.23 -9.94
C THR A 390 -15.16 -5.18 -9.14
N THR A 391 -15.26 -4.22 -8.21
CA THR A 391 -16.45 -4.07 -7.36
C THR A 391 -17.65 -3.52 -8.13
N THR A 392 -17.40 -2.65 -9.11
CA THR A 392 -18.45 -1.91 -9.84
C THR A 392 -18.71 -2.42 -11.25
N GLY A 393 -17.78 -3.18 -11.84
CA GLY A 393 -17.78 -3.53 -13.26
C GLY A 393 -17.35 -2.36 -14.18
N ASP A 394 -16.75 -1.29 -13.63
CA ASP A 394 -16.35 -0.09 -14.35
C ASP A 394 -15.11 -0.36 -15.22
N ARG A 395 -15.32 -0.38 -16.54
CA ARG A 395 -14.25 -0.60 -17.54
C ARG A 395 -13.27 0.56 -17.61
N GLY A 396 -13.71 1.79 -17.36
CA GLY A 396 -12.85 2.97 -17.32
C GLY A 396 -11.85 2.91 -16.18
N ALA A 397 -12.33 2.57 -14.97
CA ALA A 397 -11.47 2.33 -13.82
C ALA A 397 -10.49 1.17 -14.06
N ALA A 398 -10.93 0.08 -14.71
CA ALA A 398 -10.06 -1.04 -15.06
C ALA A 398 -8.92 -0.64 -16.02
N GLN A 399 -9.23 0.14 -17.06
CA GLN A 399 -8.23 0.64 -17.99
C GLN A 399 -7.26 1.62 -17.32
N THR A 400 -7.77 2.51 -16.48
CA THR A 400 -6.96 3.46 -15.72
C THR A 400 -6.01 2.72 -14.77
N ALA A 401 -6.51 1.71 -14.06
CA ALA A 401 -5.71 0.86 -13.18
C ALA A 401 -4.57 0.17 -13.94
N GLU A 402 -4.88 -0.51 -15.04
CA GLU A 402 -3.89 -1.23 -15.84
C GLU A 402 -2.81 -0.32 -16.40
N ARG A 403 -3.18 0.83 -16.97
CA ARG A 403 -2.24 1.78 -17.57
C ARG A 403 -1.35 2.45 -16.50
N SER A 404 -1.92 2.86 -15.38
CA SER A 404 -1.15 3.46 -14.28
C SER A 404 -0.25 2.44 -13.58
N LEU A 405 -0.69 1.19 -13.44
CA LEU A 405 0.17 0.12 -12.97
C LEU A 405 1.31 -0.18 -13.94
N SER A 406 1.04 -0.12 -15.27
CA SER A 406 2.08 -0.23 -16.30
C SER A 406 3.11 0.90 -16.18
N TYR A 407 2.66 2.14 -15.95
CA TYR A 407 3.55 3.27 -15.70
C TYR A 407 4.42 3.03 -14.46
N ALA A 408 3.86 2.54 -13.37
CA ALA A 408 4.60 2.23 -12.15
C ALA A 408 5.72 1.21 -12.38
N THR A 409 5.60 0.29 -13.35
CA THR A 409 6.66 -0.70 -13.63
C THR A 409 7.99 -0.07 -14.03
N TYR A 410 7.98 1.12 -14.63
CA TYR A 410 9.17 1.83 -15.11
C TYR A 410 10.09 2.33 -13.99
N PHE A 411 9.61 2.31 -12.75
CA PHE A 411 10.42 2.68 -11.57
C PHE A 411 11.32 1.54 -11.09
N ALA A 412 11.08 0.31 -11.54
CA ALA A 412 11.93 -0.84 -11.26
C ALA A 412 13.03 -0.97 -12.32
N ARG A 413 14.29 -1.08 -11.87
CA ARG A 413 15.44 -1.37 -12.72
C ARG A 413 15.53 -2.88 -13.00
N SER A 414 16.28 -3.25 -14.05
CA SER A 414 16.52 -4.64 -14.42
C SER A 414 17.25 -5.48 -13.36
N ASP A 415 17.90 -4.85 -12.38
CA ASP A 415 18.54 -5.51 -11.25
C ASP A 415 17.66 -5.58 -9.98
N GLY A 416 16.42 -5.07 -10.05
CA GLY A 416 15.45 -5.11 -8.97
C GLY A 416 15.48 -3.91 -8.02
N LEU A 417 16.40 -2.98 -8.22
CA LEU A 417 16.36 -1.72 -7.46
C LEU A 417 15.19 -0.87 -7.95
N VAL A 418 14.41 -0.35 -7.02
CA VAL A 418 13.28 0.55 -7.29
C VAL A 418 13.66 1.98 -6.98
N SER A 419 13.35 2.91 -7.90
CA SER A 419 13.44 4.35 -7.65
C SER A 419 12.15 4.88 -7.09
N CYS A 420 12.23 5.87 -6.20
CA CYS A 420 11.04 6.56 -5.77
C CYS A 420 10.43 7.39 -6.91
N CYS A 421 11.24 8.24 -7.53
CA CYS A 421 10.80 9.30 -8.42
C CYS A 421 11.19 9.05 -9.88
N GLY A 422 10.41 9.63 -10.79
CA GLY A 422 10.66 9.58 -12.22
C GLY A 422 11.44 10.79 -12.74
N GLY A 423 11.80 10.72 -14.04
CA GLY A 423 12.45 11.79 -14.78
C GLY A 423 13.97 11.72 -14.82
N PRO A 424 14.63 12.47 -15.75
CA PRO A 424 16.07 12.40 -15.96
C PRO A 424 16.91 12.81 -14.75
N GLY A 425 16.42 13.73 -13.93
CA GLY A 425 17.09 14.18 -12.69
C GLY A 425 17.06 13.18 -11.56
N PHE A 426 16.18 12.18 -11.64
CA PHE A 426 15.93 11.18 -10.60
C PHE A 426 16.39 9.77 -11.00
N ARG A 427 17.32 9.64 -11.92
CA ARG A 427 17.90 8.35 -12.35
C ARG A 427 18.82 7.70 -11.31
N HIS A 428 18.85 8.24 -10.09
CA HIS A 428 19.56 7.64 -8.98
C HIS A 428 18.64 6.73 -8.18
N PRO A 429 19.17 5.66 -7.58
CA PRO A 429 18.43 4.83 -6.63
C PRO A 429 18.18 5.60 -5.34
N TYR A 430 17.38 6.63 -5.43
CA TYR A 430 16.96 7.47 -4.32
C TYR A 430 15.80 6.80 -3.63
N TRP A 431 15.74 6.78 -2.32
CA TRP A 431 14.59 6.29 -1.56
C TRP A 431 14.16 4.86 -1.91
N PHE A 432 15.12 3.95 -2.05
CA PHE A 432 14.74 2.57 -2.33
C PHE A 432 13.92 1.94 -1.22
N THR A 433 13.89 2.55 -0.03
CA THR A 433 13.11 2.10 1.13
C THR A 433 11.62 2.05 0.86
N ASP A 434 11.06 3.05 0.16
CA ASP A 434 9.67 3.09 -0.24
C ASP A 434 9.37 2.07 -1.36
N GLY A 435 10.43 1.60 -2.00
CA GLY A 435 10.33 0.72 -3.12
C GLY A 435 9.84 -0.69 -2.81
N TYR A 436 10.14 -1.27 -1.65
CA TYR A 436 9.87 -2.69 -1.45
C TYR A 436 8.59 -2.98 -0.68
N GLY A 437 8.30 -2.22 0.35
CA GLY A 437 7.05 -2.36 1.08
C GLY A 437 5.88 -1.77 0.30
N ASP A 438 5.94 -0.50 0.00
CA ASP A 438 4.84 0.23 -0.60
C ASP A 438 4.65 -0.03 -2.09
N TYR A 439 5.72 -0.40 -2.80
CA TYR A 439 5.70 -0.60 -4.23
C TYR A 439 5.26 -1.99 -4.66
N LEU A 440 5.76 -3.07 -4.02
CA LEU A 440 5.53 -4.43 -4.50
C LEU A 440 4.12 -4.95 -4.19
N GLY A 441 3.59 -4.68 -2.99
CA GLY A 441 2.26 -5.14 -2.58
C GLY A 441 1.12 -4.77 -3.52
N PRO A 442 1.05 -3.52 -4.02
CA PRO A 442 0.06 -3.08 -4.98
C PRO A 442 -0.04 -3.91 -6.26
N PHE A 443 1.06 -4.42 -6.80
CA PHE A 443 1.02 -5.30 -7.99
C PHE A 443 0.30 -6.62 -7.70
N ASN A 444 0.56 -7.25 -6.56
CA ASN A 444 -0.16 -8.45 -6.14
C ASN A 444 -1.65 -8.16 -5.94
N LEU A 445 -1.98 -7.04 -5.30
CA LEU A 445 -3.37 -6.64 -5.05
C LEU A 445 -4.12 -6.36 -6.36
N ALA A 446 -3.49 -5.68 -7.32
CA ALA A 446 -4.09 -5.43 -8.63
C ALA A 446 -4.32 -6.74 -9.41
N MET A 447 -3.38 -7.69 -9.38
CA MET A 447 -3.56 -9.01 -9.99
C MET A 447 -4.63 -9.85 -9.29
N ALA A 448 -4.81 -9.70 -7.98
CA ALA A 448 -5.90 -10.35 -7.25
C ALA A 448 -7.28 -9.77 -7.64
N ALA A 449 -7.36 -8.45 -7.80
CA ALA A 449 -8.57 -7.76 -8.25
C ALA A 449 -8.88 -8.02 -9.73
N MET A 450 -7.85 -8.03 -10.58
CA MET A 450 -7.93 -8.19 -12.03
C MET A 450 -7.06 -9.37 -12.49
N PRO A 451 -7.53 -10.62 -12.35
CA PRO A 451 -6.73 -11.83 -12.59
C PRO A 451 -6.15 -11.97 -14.00
N GLN A 452 -6.71 -11.26 -14.97
CA GLN A 452 -6.16 -11.22 -16.34
C GLN A 452 -4.77 -10.53 -16.40
N LEU A 453 -4.39 -9.76 -15.39
CA LEU A 453 -3.08 -9.09 -15.29
C LEU A 453 -1.96 -10.05 -14.84
N ALA A 454 -2.31 -11.18 -14.22
CA ALA A 454 -1.32 -12.18 -13.81
C ALA A 454 -0.79 -12.98 -15.03
N PRO A 455 0.40 -13.61 -14.95
CA PRO A 455 1.02 -14.35 -16.03
C PRO A 455 0.13 -15.47 -16.58
N ARG A 456 0.19 -15.66 -17.88
CA ARG A 456 -0.48 -16.77 -18.57
C ARG A 456 0.37 -18.03 -18.49
N GLY A 457 -0.31 -19.18 -18.32
CA GLY A 457 0.35 -20.48 -18.28
C GLY A 457 1.06 -20.78 -16.96
N GLU A 458 0.85 -19.96 -15.93
CA GLU A 458 1.38 -20.18 -14.58
C GLU A 458 0.26 -20.32 -13.54
N ASP A 459 0.56 -21.03 -12.45
CA ASP A 459 -0.36 -21.28 -11.35
C ASP A 459 -0.03 -20.37 -10.17
N HIS A 460 -0.96 -19.52 -9.76
CA HIS A 460 -0.78 -18.59 -8.66
C HIS A 460 -2.03 -18.43 -7.80
N LEU A 461 -1.85 -18.42 -6.49
CA LEU A 461 -2.85 -17.95 -5.55
C LEU A 461 -2.74 -16.41 -5.49
N LEU A 462 -3.69 -15.72 -6.12
CA LEU A 462 -3.68 -14.28 -6.31
C LEU A 462 -4.20 -13.53 -5.09
N GLY A 463 -5.15 -14.11 -4.36
CA GLY A 463 -5.73 -13.47 -3.19
C GLY A 463 -6.45 -14.46 -2.27
N SER A 464 -6.51 -14.11 -0.99
CA SER A 464 -7.24 -14.86 0.03
C SER A 464 -7.81 -13.90 1.08
N THR A 465 -8.98 -14.22 1.63
CA THR A 465 -9.56 -13.50 2.76
C THR A 465 -8.94 -13.89 4.11
N SER A 466 -7.97 -14.82 4.10
CA SER A 466 -7.21 -15.26 5.27
C SER A 466 -5.72 -15.32 4.94
N VAL A 467 -4.86 -15.20 5.94
CA VAL A 467 -3.42 -15.36 5.73
C VAL A 467 -3.10 -16.81 5.31
N VAL A 468 -2.39 -16.95 4.20
CA VAL A 468 -1.90 -18.24 3.69
C VAL A 468 -0.63 -18.64 4.43
N GLN A 469 -0.71 -19.72 5.22
CA GLN A 469 0.40 -20.20 6.05
C GLN A 469 1.38 -21.10 5.30
N GLN A 470 0.87 -21.81 4.31
CA GLN A 470 1.66 -22.72 3.47
C GLN A 470 1.07 -22.73 2.06
N VAL A 471 1.93 -22.73 1.08
CA VAL A 471 1.52 -22.94 -0.32
C VAL A 471 2.59 -23.75 -1.03
N SER A 472 2.19 -24.56 -1.99
CA SER A 472 3.06 -25.40 -2.81
C SER A 472 2.42 -25.54 -4.18
N TYR A 473 3.22 -25.22 -5.19
CA TYR A 473 2.90 -25.34 -6.61
C TYR A 473 3.64 -26.56 -7.16
N MET A 474 2.90 -27.50 -7.71
CA MET A 474 3.41 -28.75 -8.29
C MET A 474 2.88 -28.88 -9.71
N HIS A 475 3.49 -29.73 -10.50
CA HIS A 475 2.95 -30.02 -11.83
C HIS A 475 1.49 -30.48 -11.72
N ALA A 476 0.58 -29.68 -12.28
CA ALA A 476 -0.87 -29.93 -12.30
C ALA A 476 -1.54 -30.07 -10.91
N ALA A 477 -0.97 -29.45 -9.86
CA ALA A 477 -1.62 -29.39 -8.55
C ALA A 477 -1.17 -28.18 -7.73
N VAL A 478 -2.08 -27.61 -6.97
CA VAL A 478 -1.79 -26.56 -5.98
C VAL A 478 -2.30 -26.99 -4.62
N ARG A 479 -1.46 -26.90 -3.60
CA ARG A 479 -1.85 -27.19 -2.22
C ARG A 479 -1.54 -26.00 -1.34
N TYR A 480 -2.48 -25.66 -0.45
CA TYR A 480 -2.26 -24.58 0.50
C TYR A 480 -2.95 -24.82 1.84
N ARG A 481 -2.54 -24.04 2.83
CA ARG A 481 -3.14 -23.98 4.15
C ARG A 481 -3.32 -22.54 4.56
N THR A 482 -4.51 -22.19 5.05
CA THR A 482 -4.87 -20.86 5.58
C THR A 482 -4.83 -20.84 7.10
N PHE A 483 -4.75 -19.64 7.69
CA PHE A 483 -4.88 -19.44 9.14
C PHE A 483 -6.32 -19.69 9.61
N ALA A 484 -7.31 -19.09 8.95
CA ALA A 484 -8.72 -19.32 9.26
C ALA A 484 -9.23 -20.63 8.64
N ARG A 485 -10.27 -21.19 9.26
CA ARG A 485 -10.99 -22.36 8.69
C ARG A 485 -11.92 -21.94 7.56
N THR A 486 -12.52 -20.76 7.70
CA THR A 486 -13.41 -20.16 6.71
C THR A 486 -12.64 -19.09 5.94
N ALA A 487 -12.52 -19.28 4.65
CA ALA A 487 -11.89 -18.30 3.76
C ALA A 487 -12.35 -18.47 2.31
N ILE A 488 -12.04 -17.45 1.50
CA ILE A 488 -12.25 -17.46 0.05
C ILE A 488 -10.92 -17.12 -0.61
N GLU A 489 -10.47 -18.00 -1.49
CA GLU A 489 -9.26 -17.81 -2.29
C GLU A 489 -9.61 -17.60 -3.76
N THR A 490 -8.77 -16.81 -4.41
CA THR A 490 -8.79 -16.56 -5.84
C THR A 490 -7.46 -17.03 -6.43
N LEU A 491 -7.52 -17.96 -7.39
CA LEU A 491 -6.35 -18.50 -8.06
C LEU A 491 -6.48 -18.30 -9.58
N ARG A 492 -5.35 -18.04 -10.23
CA ARG A 492 -5.19 -18.30 -11.66
C ARG A 492 -4.49 -19.65 -11.81
N LEU A 493 -5.00 -20.50 -12.68
CA LEU A 493 -4.44 -21.82 -12.96
C LEU A 493 -4.25 -22.00 -14.47
N SER A 494 -3.16 -22.66 -14.85
CA SER A 494 -2.85 -23.07 -16.21
C SER A 494 -3.62 -24.33 -16.65
N PHE A 495 -4.47 -24.88 -15.77
CA PHE A 495 -5.27 -26.06 -16.00
C PHE A 495 -6.67 -25.94 -15.41
N VAL A 496 -7.61 -26.69 -15.98
CA VAL A 496 -8.95 -26.84 -15.40
C VAL A 496 -8.88 -27.90 -14.31
N PRO A 497 -9.24 -27.59 -13.05
CA PRO A 497 -9.22 -28.58 -11.98
C PRO A 497 -10.30 -29.64 -12.19
N SER A 498 -9.90 -30.92 -12.11
CA SER A 498 -10.85 -32.06 -12.04
C SER A 498 -11.41 -32.23 -10.64
N ARG A 499 -10.61 -31.85 -9.63
CA ARG A 499 -10.94 -32.07 -8.23
C ARG A 499 -10.42 -30.98 -7.32
N VAL A 500 -11.26 -30.50 -6.39
CA VAL A 500 -10.88 -29.59 -5.31
C VAL A 500 -11.24 -30.25 -3.99
N LEU A 501 -10.25 -30.38 -3.11
CA LEU A 501 -10.36 -31.08 -1.83
C LEU A 501 -10.19 -30.10 -0.67
N VAL A 502 -11.06 -30.15 0.34
CA VAL A 502 -10.97 -29.41 1.60
C VAL A 502 -10.85 -30.41 2.74
N GLY A 503 -9.70 -30.40 3.44
CA GLY A 503 -9.40 -31.41 4.47
C GLY A 503 -9.37 -32.84 3.93
N GLY A 504 -8.97 -33.03 2.69
CA GLY A 504 -8.93 -34.33 2.01
C GLY A 504 -10.29 -34.79 1.44
N ARG A 505 -11.37 -34.03 1.61
CA ARG A 505 -12.71 -34.37 1.09
C ARG A 505 -13.04 -33.50 -0.13
N PRO A 506 -13.55 -34.06 -1.22
CA PRO A 506 -13.96 -33.32 -2.40
C PRO A 506 -15.10 -32.35 -2.06
N ILE A 507 -15.05 -31.15 -2.65
CA ILE A 507 -16.11 -30.14 -2.59
C ILE A 507 -16.74 -29.94 -3.97
N ALA A 508 -17.98 -29.45 -3.97
CA ALA A 508 -18.77 -29.33 -5.20
C ALA A 508 -18.38 -28.09 -6.01
N ARG A 509 -18.35 -28.24 -7.33
CA ARG A 509 -18.37 -27.11 -8.26
C ARG A 509 -19.73 -26.42 -8.19
N ARG A 510 -19.74 -25.08 -8.12
CA ARG A 510 -20.94 -24.27 -7.96
C ARG A 510 -21.02 -23.19 -9.03
N ARG A 511 -22.20 -22.60 -9.21
CA ARG A 511 -22.39 -21.41 -10.05
C ARG A 511 -22.00 -20.12 -9.32
N ALA A 512 -22.19 -20.10 -7.97
CA ALA A 512 -21.84 -18.99 -7.10
C ALA A 512 -21.36 -19.53 -5.73
N LEU A 513 -20.51 -18.74 -5.03
CA LEU A 513 -19.94 -19.10 -3.71
C LEU A 513 -20.86 -18.64 -2.56
N SER A 514 -22.07 -19.20 -2.47
CA SER A 514 -22.96 -18.98 -1.32
C SER A 514 -22.59 -19.82 -0.08
N GLY A 515 -21.77 -20.85 -0.24
CA GLY A 515 -21.28 -21.76 0.80
C GLY A 515 -20.03 -22.49 0.31
N GLU A 516 -19.56 -23.49 1.06
CA GLU A 516 -18.40 -24.30 0.70
C GLU A 516 -18.53 -24.88 -0.70
N GLY A 517 -17.50 -24.70 -1.53
CA GLY A 517 -17.47 -25.10 -2.92
C GLY A 517 -16.49 -24.28 -3.74
N TYR A 518 -16.49 -24.48 -5.05
CA TYR A 518 -15.63 -23.72 -5.95
C TYR A 518 -16.34 -23.31 -7.24
N VAL A 519 -15.86 -22.22 -7.84
CA VAL A 519 -16.31 -21.71 -9.14
C VAL A 519 -15.11 -21.65 -10.08
N VAL A 520 -15.31 -22.06 -11.33
CA VAL A 520 -14.31 -22.01 -12.39
C VAL A 520 -14.82 -21.11 -13.52
N GLN A 521 -14.01 -20.15 -13.94
CA GLN A 521 -14.27 -19.25 -15.07
C GLN A 521 -13.07 -19.29 -16.02
N GLY A 522 -13.29 -19.43 -17.32
CA GLY A 522 -12.21 -19.35 -18.32
C GLY A 522 -11.61 -17.95 -18.42
N LEU A 523 -10.29 -17.87 -18.55
CA LEU A 523 -9.53 -16.63 -18.79
C LEU A 523 -8.97 -16.56 -20.22
N GLY A 524 -9.25 -17.57 -21.04
CA GLY A 524 -8.69 -17.74 -22.40
C GLY A 524 -7.32 -18.43 -22.38
N GLY A 525 -6.91 -19.00 -23.53
CA GLY A 525 -5.63 -19.69 -23.69
C GLY A 525 -5.43 -20.96 -22.84
N GLY A 526 -6.52 -21.54 -22.33
CA GLY A 526 -6.47 -22.72 -21.46
C GLY A 526 -6.43 -22.38 -19.95
N ASP A 527 -6.17 -21.15 -19.58
CA ASP A 527 -6.13 -20.68 -18.20
C ASP A 527 -7.53 -20.50 -17.62
N VAL A 528 -7.65 -20.71 -16.32
CA VAL A 528 -8.88 -20.51 -15.58
C VAL A 528 -8.67 -19.66 -14.33
N LEU A 529 -9.70 -18.90 -13.99
CA LEU A 529 -9.89 -18.32 -12.68
C LEU A 529 -10.65 -19.34 -11.82
N LEU A 530 -10.04 -19.76 -10.75
CA LEU A 530 -10.65 -20.60 -9.74
C LEU A 530 -10.91 -19.78 -8.48
N ARG A 531 -12.14 -19.78 -7.98
CA ARG A 531 -12.47 -19.25 -6.66
C ARG A 531 -12.93 -20.40 -5.78
N VAL A 532 -12.31 -20.54 -4.61
CA VAL A 532 -12.62 -21.59 -3.63
C VAL A 532 -13.13 -20.93 -2.36
N ARG A 533 -14.24 -21.44 -1.83
CA ARG A 533 -14.69 -21.15 -0.47
C ARG A 533 -14.63 -22.43 0.35
N HIS A 534 -13.99 -22.37 1.49
CA HIS A 534 -13.92 -23.47 2.44
C HIS A 534 -14.34 -23.02 3.84
N ASP A 535 -15.04 -23.88 4.57
CA ASP A 535 -15.61 -23.56 5.89
C ASP A 535 -15.20 -24.59 6.97
N ARG A 536 -14.73 -25.78 6.58
CA ARG A 536 -14.47 -26.91 7.47
C ARG A 536 -13.02 -27.17 7.80
N SER A 537 -12.12 -26.84 6.90
CA SER A 537 -10.70 -27.16 7.04
C SER A 537 -9.83 -26.00 6.51
N ARG A 538 -8.66 -25.86 7.11
CA ARG A 538 -7.62 -24.92 6.67
C ARG A 538 -6.82 -25.42 5.48
N ARG A 539 -6.92 -26.72 5.11
CA ARG A 539 -6.13 -27.35 4.05
C ARG A 539 -6.97 -27.52 2.80
N VAL A 540 -6.43 -27.02 1.71
CA VAL A 540 -7.05 -27.15 0.39
C VAL A 540 -6.03 -27.77 -0.58
N ALA A 541 -6.49 -28.69 -1.41
CA ALA A 541 -5.75 -29.26 -2.52
C ALA A 541 -6.57 -29.15 -3.80
N ILE A 542 -5.93 -28.73 -4.87
CA ILE A 542 -6.50 -28.55 -6.21
C ILE A 542 -5.71 -29.46 -7.13
N GLU A 543 -6.39 -30.32 -7.87
CA GLU A 543 -5.79 -31.33 -8.73
C GLU A 543 -6.39 -31.24 -10.14
N ARG A 544 -5.52 -31.47 -11.15
CA ARG A 544 -5.89 -31.55 -12.56
C ARG A 544 -6.69 -32.80 -12.85
#